data_b08be75f5f2eee19a7232f3f70eade2a
#
_entry.id   b08be75f5f2eee19a7232f3f70eade2a
#
_cell.length_a   1.000
_cell.length_b   1.000
_cell.length_c   1.000
_cell.angle_alpha   90.00
_cell.angle_beta   90.00
_cell.angle_gamma   90.00
#
_symmetry.space_group_name_H-M   'P 1'
#
loop_
_entity.id
_entity.type
_entity.pdbx_description
1 polymer ?
#
loop_
_entity_poly.entity_id
_entity_poly.type
_entity_poly.pdbx_seq_one_letter_code
_entity_poly.pdbx_strand_id
1 'polypeptide(L)'
;MRNSKPVITVFDKTQRTHAPREFIVSGKPQPIPEIPERIDMLLEGVRRIGGPVVEPPAISLDTLAVVHDRRYITFLTTLWERWHRMPDAAETPSANVFALGRSSLPPAGYPDSVVGQCGYHLGDGSCP
;
A
#
# COMPACT_ATOMS: atom_id res chain seq x y z
N MET A 1 -20.38 -31.10 -15.40
CA MET A 1 -19.99 -30.21 -14.29
C MET A 1 -18.49 -30.05 -14.33
N ARG A 2 -17.94 -28.84 -14.54
CA ARG A 2 -16.50 -28.62 -14.48
C ARG A 2 -16.07 -28.72 -13.02
N ASN A 3 -15.23 -29.68 -12.71
CA ASN A 3 -14.62 -29.86 -11.39
C ASN A 3 -13.56 -28.77 -11.21
N SER A 4 -13.96 -27.52 -10.99
CA SER A 4 -13.03 -26.42 -10.71
C SER A 4 -12.46 -26.64 -9.30
N LYS A 5 -11.15 -26.75 -9.20
CA LYS A 5 -10.48 -26.75 -7.89
C LYS A 5 -10.87 -25.48 -7.12
N PRO A 6 -11.18 -25.59 -5.83
CA PRO A 6 -11.50 -24.41 -5.03
C PRO A 6 -10.31 -23.44 -5.04
N VAL A 7 -10.60 -22.15 -5.17
CA VAL A 7 -9.61 -21.10 -5.06
C VAL A 7 -9.21 -20.94 -3.60
N ILE A 8 -7.93 -21.13 -3.31
CA ILE A 8 -7.39 -20.89 -1.97
C ILE A 8 -7.32 -19.38 -1.75
N THR A 9 -7.92 -18.91 -0.68
CA THR A 9 -7.88 -17.51 -0.27
C THR A 9 -6.91 -17.36 0.90
N VAL A 10 -5.90 -16.51 0.74
CA VAL A 10 -4.98 -16.16 1.83
C VAL A 10 -5.46 -14.87 2.47
N PHE A 11 -5.65 -14.88 3.77
CA PHE A 11 -6.16 -13.73 4.51
C PHE A 11 -5.50 -13.61 5.88
N ASP A 12 -5.10 -12.38 6.24
CA ASP A 12 -4.67 -11.98 7.57
C ASP A 12 -5.55 -10.84 8.09
N LYS A 13 -5.92 -10.92 9.37
CA LYS A 13 -6.76 -9.90 10.02
C LYS A 13 -6.13 -8.50 10.05
N THR A 14 -4.80 -8.40 9.95
CA THR A 14 -4.08 -7.13 9.91
C THR A 14 -4.41 -6.30 8.67
N GLN A 15 -4.94 -6.92 7.61
CA GLN A 15 -5.46 -6.17 6.45
C GLN A 15 -6.55 -5.16 6.81
N ARG A 16 -7.25 -5.35 7.94
CA ARG A 16 -8.25 -4.39 8.42
C ARG A 16 -7.66 -3.09 8.95
N THR A 17 -6.35 -3.07 9.23
CA THR A 17 -5.65 -1.83 9.63
C THR A 17 -5.38 -0.91 8.45
N HIS A 18 -5.49 -1.44 7.22
CA HIS A 18 -5.43 -0.64 6.00
C HIS A 18 -6.77 0.10 5.85
N ALA A 19 -6.82 1.33 6.36
CA ALA A 19 -8.04 2.12 6.44
C ALA A 19 -7.80 3.56 5.97
N PRO A 20 -7.39 3.77 4.71
CA PRO A 20 -7.22 5.11 4.17
C PRO A 20 -8.56 5.83 4.18
N ARG A 21 -8.57 7.15 4.41
CA ARG A 21 -9.81 7.93 4.55
C ARG A 21 -10.18 8.66 3.27
N GLU A 22 -9.19 9.18 2.57
CA GLU A 22 -9.38 10.08 1.46
C GLU A 22 -8.42 9.79 0.31
N PHE A 23 -8.82 10.14 -0.88
CA PHE A 23 -7.97 10.18 -2.06
C PHE A 23 -8.27 11.44 -2.87
N ILE A 24 -7.35 11.87 -3.72
CA ILE A 24 -7.49 13.11 -4.47
C ILE A 24 -8.12 12.82 -5.84
N VAL A 25 -9.26 13.45 -6.12
CA VAL A 25 -9.90 13.40 -7.42
C VAL A 25 -10.05 14.83 -7.94
N SER A 26 -9.45 15.12 -9.09
CA SER A 26 -9.49 16.47 -9.68
C SER A 26 -9.05 17.57 -8.71
N GLY A 27 -8.03 17.28 -7.90
CA GLY A 27 -7.48 18.21 -6.91
C GLY A 27 -8.32 18.36 -5.62
N LYS A 28 -9.37 17.57 -5.44
CA LYS A 28 -10.25 17.62 -4.25
C LYS A 28 -10.18 16.33 -3.46
N PRO A 29 -10.07 16.38 -2.13
CA PRO A 29 -10.23 15.21 -1.28
C PRO A 29 -11.62 14.60 -1.48
N GLN A 30 -11.68 13.29 -1.63
CA GLN A 30 -12.90 12.50 -1.71
C GLN A 30 -12.79 11.31 -0.77
N PRO A 31 -13.89 10.85 -0.14
CA PRO A 31 -13.87 9.62 0.62
C PRO A 31 -13.42 8.45 -0.25
N ILE A 32 -12.51 7.64 0.30
CA ILE A 32 -12.02 6.48 -0.43
C ILE A 32 -13.04 5.33 -0.38
N PRO A 33 -13.30 4.63 -1.50
CA PRO A 33 -14.18 3.46 -1.50
C PRO A 33 -13.49 2.19 -0.95
N GLU A 34 -12.18 2.22 -0.75
CA GLU A 34 -11.39 1.10 -0.25
C GLU A 34 -11.38 1.08 1.28
N ILE A 35 -12.52 0.75 1.84
CA ILE A 35 -12.76 0.68 3.28
C ILE A 35 -12.54 -0.75 3.82
N PRO A 36 -12.17 -0.93 5.10
CA PRO A 36 -11.93 -2.24 5.71
C PRO A 36 -13.12 -3.21 5.60
N GLU A 37 -14.34 -2.70 5.58
CA GLU A 37 -15.57 -3.48 5.47
C GLU A 37 -15.69 -4.26 4.15
N ARG A 38 -14.97 -3.86 3.11
CA ARG A 38 -14.89 -4.63 1.85
C ARG A 38 -14.35 -6.04 2.08
N ILE A 39 -13.48 -6.23 3.07
CA ILE A 39 -12.92 -7.52 3.43
C ILE A 39 -14.03 -8.48 3.86
N ASP A 40 -15.00 -8.00 4.63
CA ASP A 40 -16.12 -8.82 5.10
C ASP A 40 -16.98 -9.32 3.95
N MET A 41 -17.26 -8.47 2.98
CA MET A 41 -18.00 -8.84 1.77
C MET A 41 -17.24 -9.86 0.92
N LEU A 42 -15.92 -9.69 0.79
CA LEU A 42 -15.08 -10.64 0.04
C LEU A 42 -15.00 -12.00 0.73
N LEU A 43 -14.80 -12.02 2.05
CA LEU A 43 -14.76 -13.26 2.82
C LEU A 43 -16.11 -13.98 2.80
N GLU A 44 -17.22 -13.24 2.84
CA GLU A 44 -18.55 -13.84 2.70
C GLU A 44 -18.72 -14.47 1.30
N GLY A 45 -18.25 -13.81 0.25
CA GLY A 45 -18.22 -14.36 -1.11
C GLY A 45 -17.43 -15.69 -1.18
N VAL A 46 -16.25 -15.72 -0.56
CA VAL A 46 -15.40 -16.93 -0.47
C VAL A 46 -16.12 -18.05 0.26
N ARG A 47 -16.81 -17.76 1.38
CA ARG A 47 -17.58 -18.77 2.12
C ARG A 47 -18.71 -19.35 1.28
N ARG A 48 -19.43 -18.52 0.53
CA ARG A 48 -20.54 -18.96 -0.32
C ARG A 48 -20.12 -19.94 -1.41
N ILE A 49 -18.92 -19.78 -1.94
CA ILE A 49 -18.37 -20.70 -2.97
C ILE A 49 -17.61 -21.89 -2.36
N GLY A 50 -17.57 -22.00 -1.01
CA GLY A 50 -16.85 -23.09 -0.32
C GLY A 50 -15.32 -23.03 -0.48
N GLY A 51 -14.75 -21.84 -0.73
CA GLY A 51 -13.32 -21.64 -0.84
C GLY A 51 -12.63 -21.73 0.54
N PRO A 52 -11.49 -22.45 0.65
CA PRO A 52 -10.71 -22.47 1.88
C PRO A 52 -10.05 -21.12 2.12
N VAL A 53 -10.06 -20.65 3.37
CA VAL A 53 -9.33 -19.47 3.83
C VAL A 53 -8.19 -19.94 4.72
N VAL A 54 -6.98 -19.49 4.40
CA VAL A 54 -5.75 -19.83 5.12
C VAL A 54 -5.01 -18.57 5.54
N GLU A 55 -4.29 -18.63 6.64
CA GLU A 55 -3.40 -17.54 7.05
C GLU A 55 -2.13 -17.51 6.19
N PRO A 56 -1.56 -16.32 5.90
CA PRO A 56 -0.28 -16.22 5.21
C PRO A 56 0.85 -16.80 6.08
N PRO A 57 1.83 -17.46 5.50
CA PRO A 57 3.05 -17.79 6.22
C PRO A 57 3.83 -16.52 6.59
N ALA A 58 4.62 -16.56 7.65
CA ALA A 58 5.57 -15.49 7.94
C ALA A 58 6.59 -15.38 6.79
N ILE A 59 6.80 -14.17 6.29
CA ILE A 59 7.80 -13.88 5.27
C ILE A 59 8.84 -12.90 5.81
N SER A 60 10.10 -13.05 5.36
CA SER A 60 11.16 -12.13 5.69
C SER A 60 11.20 -10.93 4.75
N LEU A 61 11.83 -9.83 5.18
CA LEU A 61 12.09 -8.70 4.29
C LEU A 61 12.99 -9.08 3.12
N ASP A 62 13.85 -10.09 3.28
CA ASP A 62 14.68 -10.62 2.19
C ASP A 62 13.83 -11.31 1.12
N THR A 63 12.77 -11.99 1.51
CA THR A 63 11.80 -12.56 0.55
C THR A 63 11.13 -11.46 -0.27
N LEU A 64 10.74 -10.36 0.37
CA LEU A 64 10.18 -9.19 -0.32
C LEU A 64 11.21 -8.54 -1.26
N ALA A 65 12.48 -8.52 -0.87
CA ALA A 65 13.56 -7.93 -1.66
C ALA A 65 13.90 -8.71 -2.95
N VAL A 66 13.37 -9.90 -3.13
CA VAL A 66 13.46 -10.63 -4.42
C VAL A 66 12.66 -9.92 -5.51
N VAL A 67 11.56 -9.24 -5.16
CA VAL A 67 10.65 -8.59 -6.10
C VAL A 67 10.74 -7.06 -6.01
N HIS A 68 10.95 -6.53 -4.80
CA HIS A 68 10.96 -5.09 -4.53
C HIS A 68 12.38 -4.59 -4.26
N ASP A 69 12.67 -3.36 -4.71
CA ASP A 69 13.90 -2.66 -4.35
C ASP A 69 14.00 -2.50 -2.81
N ARG A 70 15.19 -2.74 -2.26
CA ARG A 70 15.42 -2.63 -0.80
C ARG A 70 15.18 -1.22 -0.27
N ARG A 71 15.40 -0.17 -1.07
CA ARG A 71 15.08 1.21 -0.69
C ARG A 71 13.58 1.40 -0.51
N TYR A 72 12.77 0.79 -1.39
CA TYR A 72 11.31 0.81 -1.26
C TYR A 72 10.85 0.11 0.00
N ILE A 73 11.39 -1.06 0.31
CA ILE A 73 11.07 -1.78 1.55
C ILE A 73 11.45 -0.96 2.78
N THR A 74 12.66 -0.38 2.79
CA THR A 74 13.12 0.49 3.88
C THR A 74 12.23 1.72 4.01
N PHE A 75 11.86 2.34 2.89
CA PHE A 75 10.93 3.46 2.87
C PHE A 75 9.60 3.08 3.54
N LEU A 76 8.94 2.02 3.12
CA LEU A 76 7.65 1.60 3.66
C LEU A 76 7.72 1.26 5.16
N THR A 77 8.73 0.54 5.59
CA THR A 77 8.87 0.12 7.00
C THR A 77 9.21 1.26 7.96
N THR A 78 9.69 2.39 7.44
CA THR A 78 10.09 3.56 8.26
C THR A 78 9.24 4.80 8.01
N LEU A 79 8.38 4.77 6.99
CA LEU A 79 7.63 5.93 6.52
C LEU A 79 6.78 6.55 7.63
N TRP A 80 5.95 5.76 8.27
CA TRP A 80 4.99 6.22 9.28
C TRP A 80 5.67 6.97 10.42
N GLU A 81 6.70 6.37 11.00
CA GLU A 81 7.44 6.96 12.10
C GLU A 81 8.15 8.25 11.70
N ARG A 82 8.80 8.26 10.53
CA ARG A 82 9.52 9.42 10.01
C ARG A 82 8.57 10.55 9.63
N TRP A 83 7.41 10.23 9.09
CA TRP A 83 6.38 11.20 8.73
C TRP A 83 5.86 11.94 9.94
N HIS A 84 5.48 11.23 10.99
CA HIS A 84 4.91 11.81 12.21
C HIS A 84 5.93 12.51 13.12
N ARG A 85 7.22 12.43 12.80
CA ARG A 85 8.24 13.29 13.42
C ARG A 85 8.34 14.68 12.82
N MET A 86 7.73 14.91 11.66
CA MET A 86 7.73 16.25 11.06
C MET A 86 6.72 17.15 11.79
N PRO A 87 7.09 18.41 12.09
CA PRO A 87 6.13 19.39 12.58
C PRO A 87 4.97 19.56 11.59
N ASP A 88 3.77 19.64 12.09
CA ASP A 88 2.54 19.90 11.32
C ASP A 88 2.29 18.90 10.16
N ALA A 89 2.81 17.69 10.27
CA ALA A 89 2.56 16.64 9.29
C ALA A 89 1.06 16.28 9.23
N ALA A 90 0.56 16.09 8.02
CA ALA A 90 -0.79 15.54 7.82
C ALA A 90 -0.91 14.13 8.42
N GLU A 91 -2.11 13.69 8.73
CA GLU A 91 -2.37 12.35 9.29
C GLU A 91 -1.89 11.25 8.34
N THR A 92 -2.07 11.42 7.05
CA THR A 92 -1.67 10.46 6.03
C THR A 92 -0.45 10.95 5.26
N PRO A 93 0.62 10.16 5.15
CA PRO A 93 1.75 10.47 4.32
C PRO A 93 1.34 10.65 2.85
N SER A 94 1.68 11.80 2.28
CA SER A 94 1.38 12.12 0.89
C SER A 94 2.52 12.87 0.23
N ALA A 95 2.65 12.71 -1.09
CA ALA A 95 3.64 13.44 -1.86
C ALA A 95 3.08 14.77 -2.33
N ASN A 96 3.88 15.84 -2.25
CA ASN A 96 3.55 17.13 -2.88
C ASN A 96 4.13 17.23 -4.29
N VAL A 97 5.13 16.41 -4.61
CA VAL A 97 5.80 16.41 -5.91
C VAL A 97 6.05 14.96 -6.33
N PHE A 98 5.70 14.65 -7.56
CA PHE A 98 5.93 13.33 -8.14
C PHE A 98 7.08 13.40 -9.15
N ALA A 99 7.95 12.40 -9.15
CA ALA A 99 8.97 12.24 -10.18
C ALA A 99 8.33 11.74 -11.48
N LEU A 100 7.73 12.65 -12.23
CA LEU A 100 7.19 12.36 -13.55
C LEU A 100 8.35 12.12 -14.53
N GLY A 101 8.32 11.02 -15.26
CA GLY A 101 9.25 10.73 -16.32
C GLY A 101 10.67 10.33 -15.86
N ARG A 102 10.76 9.28 -15.06
CA ARG A 102 12.05 8.72 -14.59
C ARG A 102 13.07 8.45 -15.71
N SER A 103 12.63 8.31 -16.94
CA SER A 103 13.47 8.05 -18.10
C SER A 103 14.06 9.32 -18.76
N SER A 104 13.53 10.49 -18.45
CA SER A 104 13.90 11.76 -19.13
C SER A 104 14.55 12.79 -18.20
N LEU A 105 14.55 12.57 -16.89
CA LEU A 105 15.29 13.40 -15.95
C LEU A 105 16.68 12.80 -15.71
N PRO A 106 17.75 13.65 -15.58
CA PRO A 106 19.00 13.15 -15.06
C PRO A 106 18.73 12.45 -13.74
N PRO A 107 19.49 11.40 -13.37
CA PRO A 107 19.29 10.69 -12.13
C PRO A 107 19.45 11.67 -10.96
N ALA A 108 18.36 12.32 -10.60
CA ALA A 108 18.27 13.00 -9.33
C ALA A 108 18.59 11.96 -8.27
N GLY A 109 19.54 12.24 -7.39
CA GLY A 109 19.90 11.34 -6.30
C GLY A 109 18.63 10.94 -5.53
N TYR A 110 18.68 9.80 -4.86
CA TYR A 110 17.59 9.37 -4.00
C TYR A 110 17.34 10.44 -2.92
N PRO A 111 16.10 10.93 -2.74
CA PRO A 111 15.82 12.00 -1.80
C PRO A 111 16.10 11.60 -0.35
N ASP A 112 16.69 12.51 0.43
CA ASP A 112 16.93 12.28 1.86
C ASP A 112 15.67 12.52 2.71
N SER A 113 14.81 13.46 2.30
CA SER A 113 13.58 13.80 3.02
C SER A 113 12.49 12.76 2.81
N VAL A 114 11.69 12.51 3.85
CA VAL A 114 10.54 11.58 3.76
C VAL A 114 9.53 12.03 2.72
N VAL A 115 9.26 13.33 2.60
CA VAL A 115 8.35 13.90 1.58
C VAL A 115 8.86 13.65 0.17
N GLY A 116 10.17 13.85 -0.06
CA GLY A 116 10.80 13.54 -1.33
C GLY A 116 10.76 12.06 -1.67
N GLN A 117 10.93 11.19 -0.68
CA GLN A 117 10.82 9.74 -0.85
C GLN A 117 9.38 9.30 -1.14
N CYS A 118 8.38 9.96 -0.54
CA CYS A 118 6.98 9.77 -0.95
C CYS A 118 6.81 10.04 -2.45
N GLY A 119 7.27 11.17 -2.96
CA GLY A 119 7.20 11.51 -4.38
C GLY A 119 8.03 10.59 -5.28
N TYR A 120 9.10 9.99 -4.76
CA TYR A 120 9.94 9.05 -5.50
C TYR A 120 9.29 7.68 -5.63
N HIS A 121 8.67 7.16 -4.57
CA HIS A 121 8.13 5.80 -4.50
C HIS A 121 6.65 5.70 -4.79
N LEU A 122 5.86 6.70 -4.39
CA LEU A 122 4.40 6.67 -4.50
C LEU A 122 3.98 7.33 -5.81
N GLY A 123 3.60 6.53 -6.79
CA GLY A 123 3.12 7.03 -8.09
C GLY A 123 1.67 7.50 -8.08
N ASP A 124 0.92 7.21 -7.03
CA ASP A 124 -0.54 7.36 -6.97
C ASP A 124 -1.04 8.14 -5.74
N GLY A 125 -0.21 9.02 -5.23
CA GLY A 125 -0.67 10.04 -4.29
C GLY A 125 -0.41 9.76 -2.83
N SER A 126 -1.12 8.90 -2.17
CA SER A 126 -1.00 8.70 -0.72
C SER A 126 -0.53 7.29 -0.36
N CYS A 127 0.12 7.18 0.79
CA CYS A 127 0.39 5.92 1.45
C CYS A 127 -0.65 5.73 2.56
N PRO A 128 -1.39 4.64 2.56
CA PRO A 128 -2.33 4.31 3.61
C PRO A 128 -1.63 3.92 4.90
#